data_e50442dcdba5d1693b8c8490eeee4a76
#
_entry.id   e50442dcdba5d1693b8c8490eeee4a76
#
_cell.length_a   1.000
_cell.length_b   1.000
_cell.length_c   1.000
_cell.angle_alpha   90.00
_cell.angle_beta   90.00
_cell.angle_gamma   90.00
#
_symmetry.space_group_name_H-M   'P 1'
#
loop_
_entity.id
_entity.type
_entity.pdbx_description
1 polymer ?
#
loop_
_entity_poly.entity_id
_entity_poly.type
_entity_poly.pdbx_seq_one_letter_code
_entity_poly.pdbx_strand_id
1 'polypeptide(L)'
;KKIGFPLVDSVIQRSLVATGGTVLATKLAIKNGVACNTAGGSHHANYDGGAGYCVFNDVAVAAQYLLDRGLAGRILIVDLDVHQGNGNADIFRENKNVFTFSMHSKSNYPAKKSISDLDVELEDNMEDTQYIKVLEFYINQLNEENFDFVFYIAGVDIHRNDRLGKLKISDEGIRKRDEMVTKNFFSQGVPLCGVLGGGYNKDFNKLVELHSFLHQSCAKLIK
;
A
#
# COMPACT_ATOMS: atom_id res chain seq x y z
N LYS A 1 10.47 -6.16 20.45
CA LYS A 1 9.21 -5.60 20.98
C LYS A 1 8.55 -4.58 20.02
N LYS A 2 9.29 -3.85 19.20
CA LYS A 2 8.72 -2.88 18.23
C LYS A 2 7.93 -3.55 17.09
N ILE A 3 8.34 -4.75 16.67
CA ILE A 3 7.69 -5.50 15.58
C ILE A 3 6.33 -6.08 16.00
N GLY A 4 6.11 -6.37 17.28
CA GLY A 4 4.83 -6.88 17.78
C GLY A 4 4.72 -8.42 17.87
N PHE A 5 5.72 -9.16 17.36
CA PHE A 5 5.82 -10.62 17.47
C PHE A 5 7.28 -11.07 17.62
N PRO A 6 7.53 -12.33 18.03
CA PRO A 6 8.89 -12.86 18.14
C PRO A 6 9.62 -12.88 16.77
N LEU A 7 10.85 -12.38 16.73
CA LEU A 7 11.69 -12.43 15.56
C LEU A 7 12.43 -13.80 15.56
N VAL A 8 11.88 -14.75 14.81
CA VAL A 8 12.45 -16.11 14.62
C VAL A 8 12.83 -16.30 13.15
N ASP A 9 13.70 -17.28 12.87
CA ASP A 9 14.25 -17.51 11.51
C ASP A 9 13.16 -17.66 10.45
N SER A 10 12.08 -18.37 10.74
CA SER A 10 10.96 -18.54 9.80
C SER A 10 10.27 -17.22 9.44
N VAL A 11 10.17 -16.29 10.39
CA VAL A 11 9.62 -14.95 10.14
C VAL A 11 10.57 -14.12 9.27
N ILE A 12 11.87 -14.21 9.53
CA ILE A 12 12.89 -13.52 8.72
C ILE A 12 12.85 -14.06 7.28
N GLN A 13 12.87 -15.39 7.11
CA GLN A 13 12.82 -16.03 5.79
C GLN A 13 11.53 -15.65 5.03
N ARG A 14 10.37 -15.72 5.70
CA ARG A 14 9.10 -15.29 5.09
C ARG A 14 9.17 -13.83 4.63
N SER A 15 9.74 -12.95 5.46
CA SER A 15 9.82 -11.52 5.13
C SER A 15 10.77 -11.25 3.96
N LEU A 16 11.88 -11.98 3.86
CA LEU A 16 12.79 -11.92 2.70
C LEU A 16 12.10 -12.39 1.42
N VAL A 17 11.36 -13.51 1.49
CA VAL A 17 10.59 -14.02 0.34
C VAL A 17 9.52 -13.04 -0.09
N ALA A 18 8.78 -12.45 0.86
CA ALA A 18 7.77 -11.43 0.57
C ALA A 18 8.39 -10.20 -0.12
N THR A 19 9.53 -9.71 0.37
CA THR A 19 10.27 -8.60 -0.23
C THR A 19 10.75 -8.95 -1.65
N GLY A 20 11.32 -10.14 -1.84
CA GLY A 20 11.71 -10.64 -3.17
C GLY A 20 10.52 -10.75 -4.13
N GLY A 21 9.34 -11.13 -3.61
CA GLY A 21 8.07 -11.16 -4.36
C GLY A 21 7.65 -9.78 -4.84
N THR A 22 7.76 -8.75 -4.00
CA THR A 22 7.46 -7.35 -4.39
C THR A 22 8.44 -6.84 -5.46
N VAL A 23 9.74 -7.14 -5.34
CA VAL A 23 10.72 -6.80 -6.38
C VAL A 23 10.41 -7.53 -7.71
N LEU A 24 9.99 -8.81 -7.66
CA LEU A 24 9.58 -9.56 -8.85
C LEU A 24 8.32 -8.96 -9.47
N ALA A 25 7.28 -8.67 -8.67
CA ALA A 25 6.05 -8.03 -9.13
C ALA A 25 6.34 -6.66 -9.78
N THR A 26 7.26 -5.88 -9.22
CA THR A 26 7.74 -4.61 -9.79
C THR A 26 8.30 -4.79 -11.21
N LYS A 27 9.17 -5.78 -11.41
CA LYS A 27 9.70 -6.10 -12.75
C LYS A 27 8.62 -6.53 -13.74
N LEU A 28 7.65 -7.30 -13.26
CA LEU A 28 6.52 -7.74 -14.08
C LEU A 28 5.58 -6.57 -14.41
N ALA A 29 5.38 -5.63 -13.48
CA ALA A 29 4.58 -4.43 -13.71
C ALA A 29 5.19 -3.55 -14.81
N ILE A 30 6.50 -3.33 -14.82
CA ILE A 30 7.18 -2.60 -15.91
C ILE A 30 6.88 -3.26 -17.27
N LYS A 31 6.90 -4.60 -17.33
CA LYS A 31 6.70 -5.35 -18.57
C LYS A 31 5.25 -5.37 -19.03
N ASN A 32 4.31 -5.49 -18.09
CA ASN A 32 2.91 -5.80 -18.39
C ASN A 32 1.95 -4.65 -18.06
N GLY A 33 2.45 -3.53 -17.53
CA GLY A 33 1.65 -2.38 -17.05
C GLY A 33 1.12 -2.56 -15.63
N VAL A 34 0.83 -3.79 -15.18
CA VAL A 34 0.35 -4.07 -13.83
C VAL A 34 0.81 -5.45 -13.36
N ALA A 35 1.14 -5.58 -12.08
CA ALA A 35 1.36 -6.85 -11.40
C ALA A 35 1.08 -6.71 -9.90
N CYS A 36 0.77 -7.82 -9.23
CA CYS A 36 0.51 -7.84 -7.79
C CYS A 36 1.32 -8.93 -7.10
N ASN A 37 1.77 -8.65 -5.88
CA ASN A 37 2.31 -9.64 -4.97
C ASN A 37 1.19 -10.11 -4.02
N THR A 38 1.06 -11.41 -3.78
CA THR A 38 0.15 -12.00 -2.76
C THR A 38 0.69 -11.88 -1.34
N ALA A 39 1.58 -10.94 -1.10
CA ALA A 39 2.19 -10.57 0.17
C ALA A 39 2.64 -9.11 0.08
N GLY A 40 3.46 -8.66 1.02
CA GLY A 40 4.03 -7.31 0.99
C GLY A 40 3.14 -6.24 1.62
N GLY A 41 3.55 -4.98 1.47
CA GLY A 41 2.92 -3.85 2.12
C GLY A 41 3.41 -3.65 3.56
N SER A 42 4.66 -3.99 3.83
CA SER A 42 5.29 -3.86 5.16
C SER A 42 5.71 -2.41 5.45
N HIS A 43 4.77 -1.50 5.39
CA HIS A 43 4.92 -0.05 5.34
C HIS A 43 5.34 0.63 6.66
N HIS A 44 5.37 -0.12 7.76
CA HIS A 44 5.83 0.40 9.05
C HIS A 44 7.32 0.16 9.32
N ALA A 45 7.95 -0.79 8.62
CA ALA A 45 9.39 -1.02 8.78
C ALA A 45 10.15 0.19 8.26
N ASN A 46 11.09 0.65 9.09
CA ASN A 46 11.90 1.83 8.84
C ASN A 46 13.29 1.43 8.33
N TYR A 47 14.15 2.43 8.07
CA TYR A 47 15.50 2.24 7.57
C TYR A 47 16.35 1.35 8.49
N ASP A 48 16.22 1.51 9.80
CA ASP A 48 17.04 0.87 10.84
C ASP A 48 16.31 -0.19 11.67
N GLY A 49 15.03 -0.46 11.38
CA GLY A 49 14.30 -1.45 12.17
C GLY A 49 12.86 -1.70 11.78
N GLY A 50 12.38 -2.88 12.16
CA GLY A 50 10.99 -3.28 12.00
C GLY A 50 10.06 -2.66 13.05
N ALA A 51 8.79 -2.44 12.68
CA ALA A 51 7.73 -1.95 13.54
C ALA A 51 6.36 -2.41 13.01
N GLY A 52 5.30 -2.36 13.82
CA GLY A 52 3.92 -2.54 13.36
C GLY A 52 3.69 -3.82 12.53
N TYR A 53 4.19 -4.96 12.99
CA TYR A 53 4.17 -6.25 12.30
C TYR A 53 5.00 -6.31 10.99
N CYS A 54 5.81 -5.30 10.70
CA CYS A 54 6.67 -5.24 9.52
C CYS A 54 8.13 -5.49 9.92
N VAL A 55 8.82 -6.38 9.19
CA VAL A 55 10.24 -6.70 9.40
C VAL A 55 11.11 -5.91 8.42
N PHE A 56 10.86 -6.07 7.12
CA PHE A 56 11.51 -5.33 6.04
C PHE A 56 10.45 -4.55 5.27
N ASN A 57 10.76 -3.33 4.89
CA ASN A 57 9.89 -2.53 4.03
C ASN A 57 10.10 -2.95 2.57
N ASP A 58 9.27 -3.85 2.10
CA ASP A 58 9.35 -4.45 0.78
C ASP A 58 9.11 -3.43 -0.35
N VAL A 59 8.20 -2.47 -0.12
CA VAL A 59 7.92 -1.39 -1.08
C VAL A 59 9.11 -0.45 -1.18
N ALA A 60 9.72 -0.07 -0.05
CA ALA A 60 10.91 0.78 -0.06
C ALA A 60 12.09 0.10 -0.75
N VAL A 61 12.31 -1.21 -0.52
CA VAL A 61 13.34 -1.99 -1.22
C VAL A 61 13.08 -2.02 -2.73
N ALA A 62 11.83 -2.23 -3.14
CA ALA A 62 11.47 -2.28 -4.55
C ALA A 62 11.56 -0.90 -5.23
N ALA A 63 11.18 0.18 -4.53
CA ALA A 63 11.34 1.55 -5.03
C ALA A 63 12.82 1.90 -5.20
N GLN A 64 13.65 1.60 -4.21
CA GLN A 64 15.10 1.84 -4.31
C GLN A 64 15.73 1.02 -5.43
N TYR A 65 15.29 -0.24 -5.62
CA TYR A 65 15.71 -1.07 -6.75
C TYR A 65 15.45 -0.40 -8.11
N LEU A 66 14.27 0.23 -8.29
CA LEU A 66 13.93 0.95 -9.53
C LEU A 66 14.86 2.14 -9.76
N LEU A 67 15.09 2.94 -8.72
CA LEU A 67 15.97 4.12 -8.78
C LEU A 67 17.41 3.73 -9.10
N ASP A 68 17.97 2.75 -8.40
CA ASP A 68 19.36 2.29 -8.57
C ASP A 68 19.62 1.72 -9.97
N ARG A 69 18.59 1.19 -10.62
CA ARG A 69 18.66 0.64 -11.97
C ARG A 69 18.29 1.64 -13.08
N GLY A 70 17.89 2.85 -12.71
CA GLY A 70 17.41 3.85 -13.66
C GLY A 70 16.14 3.42 -14.41
N LEU A 71 15.30 2.56 -13.77
CA LEU A 71 14.07 2.04 -14.36
C LEU A 71 12.86 2.93 -14.10
N ALA A 72 12.94 3.83 -13.15
CA ALA A 72 12.01 4.91 -12.88
C ALA A 72 12.78 6.10 -12.30
N GLY A 73 12.39 7.32 -12.65
CA GLY A 73 12.96 8.56 -12.12
C GLY A 73 12.10 9.18 -11.04
N ARG A 74 10.77 8.97 -11.11
CA ARG A 74 9.81 9.49 -10.13
C ARG A 74 8.75 8.43 -9.79
N ILE A 75 8.71 8.03 -8.53
CA ILE A 75 7.90 6.93 -8.02
C ILE A 75 6.83 7.47 -7.07
N LEU A 76 5.60 6.98 -7.21
CA LEU A 76 4.51 7.24 -6.25
C LEU A 76 4.26 6.00 -5.39
N ILE A 77 4.13 6.17 -4.09
CA ILE A 77 3.60 5.17 -3.16
C ILE A 77 2.20 5.62 -2.75
N VAL A 78 1.17 4.90 -3.20
CA VAL A 78 -0.23 5.07 -2.79
C VAL A 78 -0.50 4.10 -1.66
N ASP A 79 -0.55 4.59 -0.45
CA ASP A 79 -0.81 3.79 0.75
C ASP A 79 -2.24 4.04 1.24
N LEU A 80 -3.11 3.04 1.07
CA LEU A 80 -4.51 3.06 1.48
C LEU A 80 -4.83 2.02 2.56
N ASP A 81 -3.81 1.57 3.29
CA ASP A 81 -3.97 0.87 4.56
C ASP A 81 -4.62 1.80 5.60
N VAL A 82 -5.34 1.25 6.59
CA VAL A 82 -5.97 2.06 7.64
C VAL A 82 -4.94 2.77 8.52
N HIS A 83 -3.72 2.23 8.58
CA HIS A 83 -2.59 2.79 9.31
C HIS A 83 -1.75 3.69 8.41
N GLN A 84 -1.12 4.72 8.99
CA GLN A 84 -0.18 5.53 8.21
C GLN A 84 1.05 4.70 7.82
N GLY A 85 1.49 4.82 6.57
CA GLY A 85 2.75 4.26 6.08
C GLY A 85 3.97 5.02 6.59
N ASN A 86 4.11 5.10 7.90
CA ASN A 86 5.16 5.90 8.53
C ASN A 86 6.58 5.45 8.19
N GLY A 87 6.79 4.15 7.92
CA GLY A 87 8.09 3.64 7.48
C GLY A 87 8.44 4.17 6.08
N ASN A 88 7.48 4.19 5.15
CA ASN A 88 7.66 4.79 3.82
C ASN A 88 7.98 6.29 3.93
N ALA A 89 7.20 7.03 4.71
CA ALA A 89 7.40 8.46 4.94
C ALA A 89 8.80 8.76 5.51
N ASP A 90 9.25 7.99 6.50
CA ASP A 90 10.54 8.22 7.14
C ASP A 90 11.72 7.83 6.24
N ILE A 91 11.62 6.72 5.49
CA ILE A 91 12.68 6.26 4.58
C ILE A 91 12.89 7.25 3.43
N PHE A 92 11.82 7.79 2.87
CA PHE A 92 11.89 8.64 1.68
C PHE A 92 11.79 10.14 1.96
N ARG A 93 11.79 10.56 3.22
CA ARG A 93 11.64 11.96 3.64
C ARG A 93 12.48 12.97 2.83
N GLU A 94 13.72 12.62 2.54
CA GLU A 94 14.66 13.48 1.82
C GLU A 94 14.82 13.10 0.34
N ASN A 95 14.09 12.08 -0.12
CA ASN A 95 14.22 11.55 -1.48
C ASN A 95 13.14 12.11 -2.39
N LYS A 96 13.43 13.15 -3.13
CA LYS A 96 12.49 13.84 -4.04
C LYS A 96 12.03 12.97 -5.22
N ASN A 97 12.66 11.81 -5.45
CA ASN A 97 12.29 10.88 -6.50
C ASN A 97 11.18 9.90 -6.08
N VAL A 98 10.84 9.85 -4.79
CA VAL A 98 9.75 9.04 -4.27
C VAL A 98 8.75 9.96 -3.58
N PHE A 99 7.52 9.97 -4.07
CA PHE A 99 6.41 10.69 -3.47
C PHE A 99 5.57 9.72 -2.63
N THR A 100 5.40 10.02 -1.36
CA THR A 100 4.64 9.21 -0.42
C THR A 100 3.27 9.83 -0.17
N PHE A 101 2.21 9.10 -0.56
CA PHE A 101 0.82 9.45 -0.27
C PHE A 101 0.24 8.42 0.70
N SER A 102 -0.26 8.85 1.85
CA SER A 102 -0.91 7.99 2.84
C SER A 102 -2.29 8.54 3.23
N MET A 103 -3.34 7.78 2.91
CA MET A 103 -4.71 8.11 3.33
C MET A 103 -5.16 7.10 4.39
N HIS A 104 -5.19 7.53 5.65
CA HIS A 104 -5.28 6.64 6.82
C HIS A 104 -6.21 7.21 7.90
N SER A 105 -6.67 6.36 8.82
CA SER A 105 -7.41 6.83 9.99
C SER A 105 -6.50 7.63 10.92
N LYS A 106 -6.96 8.83 11.28
CA LYS A 106 -6.27 9.75 12.18
C LYS A 106 -5.90 9.13 13.52
N SER A 107 -6.77 8.31 14.07
CA SER A 107 -6.63 7.75 15.40
C SER A 107 -6.01 6.34 15.41
N ASN A 108 -5.74 5.71 14.24
CA ASN A 108 -5.04 4.44 14.16
C ASN A 108 -3.53 4.63 14.35
N TYR A 109 -2.81 3.49 14.48
CA TYR A 109 -1.34 3.47 14.58
C TYR A 109 -0.68 4.15 13.36
N PRO A 110 0.47 4.78 13.52
CA PRO A 110 1.18 5.06 14.77
C PRO A 110 0.52 6.21 15.55
N ALA A 111 0.70 6.20 16.89
CA ALA A 111 0.15 7.29 17.73
C ALA A 111 0.80 8.65 17.42
N LYS A 112 2.09 8.64 17.12
CA LYS A 112 2.81 9.79 16.57
C LYS A 112 3.00 9.57 15.08
N LYS A 113 2.31 10.33 14.26
CA LYS A 113 2.42 10.25 12.81
C LYS A 113 3.79 10.76 12.33
N SER A 114 4.28 10.16 11.25
CA SER A 114 5.37 10.69 10.44
C SER A 114 4.83 11.73 9.45
N ILE A 115 5.68 12.31 8.64
CA ILE A 115 5.29 13.29 7.63
C ILE A 115 5.58 12.67 6.26
N SER A 116 4.52 12.35 5.52
CA SER A 116 4.56 11.96 4.12
C SER A 116 4.57 13.23 3.23
N ASP A 117 4.80 13.09 1.93
CA ASP A 117 4.60 14.22 1.00
C ASP A 117 3.12 14.64 0.97
N LEU A 118 2.21 13.67 1.15
CA LEU A 118 0.77 13.92 1.25
C LEU A 118 0.14 12.97 2.27
N ASP A 119 -0.28 13.49 3.41
CA ASP A 119 -1.04 12.77 4.44
C ASP A 119 -2.51 13.21 4.43
N VAL A 120 -3.42 12.25 4.39
CA VAL A 120 -4.86 12.46 4.46
C VAL A 120 -5.42 11.71 5.66
N GLU A 121 -5.63 12.44 6.75
CA GLU A 121 -6.19 11.91 7.98
C GLU A 121 -7.71 11.78 7.89
N LEU A 122 -8.23 10.57 7.99
CA LEU A 122 -9.66 10.27 7.97
C LEU A 122 -10.22 10.15 9.38
N GLU A 123 -11.43 10.64 9.59
CA GLU A 123 -12.13 10.48 10.86
C GLU A 123 -12.61 9.04 11.05
N ASP A 124 -12.65 8.60 12.31
CA ASP A 124 -13.13 7.26 12.65
C ASP A 124 -14.57 7.04 12.17
N ASN A 125 -14.89 5.80 11.84
CA ASN A 125 -16.19 5.37 11.31
C ASN A 125 -16.58 5.96 9.95
N MET A 126 -15.66 6.55 9.20
CA MET A 126 -15.93 6.98 7.83
C MET A 126 -16.42 5.79 6.97
N GLU A 127 -17.45 6.03 6.18
CA GLU A 127 -18.10 5.04 5.30
C GLU A 127 -17.79 5.26 3.82
N ASP A 128 -18.20 4.31 2.96
CA ASP A 128 -17.87 4.22 1.55
C ASP A 128 -18.00 5.53 0.77
N THR A 129 -19.15 6.20 0.88
CA THR A 129 -19.42 7.39 0.05
C THR A 129 -18.44 8.52 0.32
N GLN A 130 -18.11 8.76 1.58
CA GLN A 130 -17.17 9.81 1.97
C GLN A 130 -15.75 9.40 1.62
N TYR A 131 -15.37 8.16 1.94
CA TYR A 131 -14.07 7.61 1.65
C TYR A 131 -13.73 7.67 0.16
N ILE A 132 -14.63 7.20 -0.71
CA ILE A 132 -14.44 7.20 -2.15
C ILE A 132 -14.34 8.62 -2.73
N LYS A 133 -15.16 9.56 -2.22
CA LYS A 133 -15.06 10.96 -2.62
C LYS A 133 -13.71 11.59 -2.29
N VAL A 134 -13.21 11.32 -1.08
CA VAL A 134 -11.89 11.82 -0.64
C VAL A 134 -10.80 11.21 -1.50
N LEU A 135 -10.84 9.90 -1.72
CA LEU A 135 -9.87 9.20 -2.56
C LEU A 135 -9.87 9.75 -4.00
N GLU A 136 -11.04 9.90 -4.62
CA GLU A 136 -11.18 10.45 -5.97
C GLU A 136 -10.57 11.84 -6.10
N PHE A 137 -10.82 12.71 -5.11
CA PHE A 137 -10.24 14.04 -5.08
C PHE A 137 -8.71 14.01 -5.10
N TYR A 138 -8.09 13.21 -4.23
CA TYR A 138 -6.64 13.14 -4.14
C TYR A 138 -5.99 12.37 -5.31
N ILE A 139 -6.62 11.33 -5.83
CA ILE A 139 -6.15 10.67 -7.05
C ILE A 139 -6.12 11.66 -8.23
N ASN A 140 -7.13 12.51 -8.37
CA ASN A 140 -7.14 13.54 -9.40
C ASN A 140 -6.02 14.58 -9.21
N GLN A 141 -5.69 14.98 -7.98
CA GLN A 141 -4.53 15.84 -7.71
C GLN A 141 -3.21 15.15 -8.08
N LEU A 142 -3.06 13.86 -7.73
CA LEU A 142 -1.87 13.08 -8.04
C LEU A 142 -1.68 12.88 -9.57
N ASN A 143 -2.74 12.95 -10.36
CA ASN A 143 -2.67 12.89 -11.82
C ASN A 143 -2.05 14.14 -12.46
N GLU A 144 -1.97 15.25 -11.74
CA GLU A 144 -1.27 16.46 -12.21
C GLU A 144 0.26 16.32 -12.11
N GLU A 145 0.72 15.32 -11.35
CA GLU A 145 2.12 14.98 -11.19
C GLU A 145 2.53 13.89 -12.19
N ASN A 146 3.77 13.94 -12.66
CA ASN A 146 4.28 12.93 -13.60
C ASN A 146 5.03 11.85 -12.82
N PHE A 147 4.46 10.65 -12.72
CA PHE A 147 5.08 9.48 -12.12
C PHE A 147 5.43 8.44 -13.17
N ASP A 148 6.59 7.80 -13.03
CA ASP A 148 7.06 6.73 -13.91
C ASP A 148 6.64 5.35 -13.41
N PHE A 149 6.30 5.24 -12.12
CA PHE A 149 5.91 3.98 -11.48
C PHE A 149 5.06 4.22 -10.23
N VAL A 150 4.11 3.32 -9.97
CA VAL A 150 3.24 3.37 -8.79
C VAL A 150 3.36 2.08 -7.98
N PHE A 151 3.60 2.21 -6.69
CA PHE A 151 3.33 1.17 -5.70
C PHE A 151 1.98 1.43 -5.05
N TYR A 152 1.14 0.40 -4.98
CA TYR A 152 -0.16 0.49 -4.34
C TYR A 152 -0.25 -0.49 -3.16
N ILE A 153 -0.36 0.04 -1.94
CA ILE A 153 -0.55 -0.72 -0.70
C ILE A 153 -2.05 -0.78 -0.42
N ALA A 154 -2.64 -1.96 -0.64
CA ALA A 154 -4.09 -2.19 -0.64
C ALA A 154 -4.58 -2.84 0.66
N GLY A 155 -4.18 -2.32 1.83
CA GLY A 155 -4.62 -2.82 3.12
C GLY A 155 -6.15 -2.96 3.19
N VAL A 156 -6.65 -4.08 3.69
CA VAL A 156 -8.10 -4.33 3.83
C VAL A 156 -8.60 -4.11 5.26
N ASP A 157 -7.74 -3.61 6.12
CA ASP A 157 -8.07 -3.24 7.50
C ASP A 157 -8.90 -1.96 7.63
N ILE A 158 -9.20 -1.30 6.52
CA ILE A 158 -10.25 -0.26 6.42
C ILE A 158 -11.65 -0.87 6.52
N HIS A 159 -11.79 -2.21 6.40
CA HIS A 159 -13.07 -2.89 6.40
C HIS A 159 -13.81 -2.77 7.73
N ARG A 160 -15.15 -2.60 7.67
CA ARG A 160 -16.03 -2.41 8.85
C ARG A 160 -15.94 -3.48 9.94
N ASN A 161 -15.53 -4.69 9.58
CA ASN A 161 -15.38 -5.82 10.49
C ASN A 161 -13.91 -6.12 10.83
N ASP A 162 -12.99 -5.22 10.49
CA ASP A 162 -11.60 -5.34 10.91
C ASP A 162 -11.48 -5.14 12.43
N ARG A 163 -10.50 -5.80 13.06
CA ARG A 163 -10.31 -5.72 14.50
C ARG A 163 -9.46 -4.54 14.96
N LEU A 164 -8.63 -4.03 14.06
CA LEU A 164 -7.67 -2.96 14.37
C LEU A 164 -8.05 -1.66 13.69
N GLY A 165 -8.63 -1.75 12.50
CA GLY A 165 -9.07 -0.61 11.74
C GLY A 165 -10.30 0.08 12.33
N LYS A 166 -10.35 1.39 12.22
CA LYS A 166 -11.44 2.22 12.75
C LYS A 166 -12.33 2.84 11.69
N LEU A 167 -12.13 2.52 10.43
CA LEU A 167 -13.04 2.88 9.35
C LEU A 167 -14.18 1.87 9.22
N LYS A 168 -15.20 2.19 8.41
CA LYS A 168 -16.40 1.35 8.22
C LYS A 168 -16.67 1.07 6.74
N ILE A 169 -15.61 0.75 6.00
CA ILE A 169 -15.70 0.51 4.57
C ILE A 169 -16.30 -0.89 4.33
N SER A 170 -17.21 -0.97 3.37
CA SER A 170 -17.83 -2.24 2.97
C SER A 170 -16.95 -3.01 1.97
N ASP A 171 -17.34 -4.26 1.69
CA ASP A 171 -16.75 -5.06 0.61
C ASP A 171 -16.76 -4.31 -0.72
N GLU A 172 -17.89 -3.68 -1.05
CA GLU A 172 -18.04 -2.91 -2.27
C GLU A 172 -17.19 -1.65 -2.27
N GLY A 173 -17.04 -0.99 -1.12
CA GLY A 173 -16.15 0.15 -0.95
C GLY A 173 -14.69 -0.22 -1.22
N ILE A 174 -14.21 -1.37 -0.70
CA ILE A 174 -12.85 -1.88 -0.97
C ILE A 174 -12.69 -2.20 -2.46
N ARG A 175 -13.65 -2.91 -3.06
CA ARG A 175 -13.64 -3.24 -4.49
C ARG A 175 -13.55 -1.98 -5.35
N LYS A 176 -14.37 -0.99 -5.06
CA LYS A 176 -14.39 0.29 -5.78
C LYS A 176 -13.09 1.08 -5.61
N ARG A 177 -12.49 1.06 -4.41
CA ARG A 177 -11.18 1.64 -4.14
C ARG A 177 -10.11 1.02 -5.04
N ASP A 178 -10.03 -0.32 -5.06
CA ASP A 178 -9.01 -1.04 -5.82
C ASP A 178 -9.19 -0.84 -7.32
N GLU A 179 -10.43 -0.89 -7.82
CA GLU A 179 -10.73 -0.60 -9.23
C GLU A 179 -10.37 0.84 -9.62
N MET A 180 -10.65 1.81 -8.75
CA MET A 180 -10.33 3.22 -9.00
C MET A 180 -8.81 3.42 -9.13
N VAL A 181 -8.03 2.96 -8.16
CA VAL A 181 -6.57 3.16 -8.16
C VAL A 181 -5.92 2.43 -9.33
N THR A 182 -6.23 1.15 -9.51
CA THR A 182 -5.57 0.33 -10.54
C THR A 182 -5.93 0.80 -11.95
N LYS A 183 -7.20 1.12 -12.21
CA LYS A 183 -7.65 1.63 -13.51
C LYS A 183 -7.07 3.00 -13.82
N ASN A 184 -7.01 3.89 -12.82
CA ASN A 184 -6.51 5.25 -12.99
C ASN A 184 -5.09 5.25 -13.57
N PHE A 185 -4.15 4.61 -12.91
CA PHE A 185 -2.75 4.63 -13.32
C PHE A 185 -2.50 3.77 -14.57
N PHE A 186 -3.15 2.60 -14.67
CA PHE A 186 -3.03 1.75 -15.86
C PHE A 186 -3.50 2.45 -17.13
N SER A 187 -4.61 3.21 -17.07
CA SER A 187 -5.14 3.93 -18.23
C SER A 187 -4.24 5.08 -18.70
N GLN A 188 -3.37 5.57 -17.84
CA GLN A 188 -2.35 6.58 -18.15
C GLN A 188 -1.04 5.96 -18.64
N GLY A 189 -0.95 4.63 -18.72
CA GLY A 189 0.27 3.93 -19.09
C GLY A 189 1.35 3.91 -17.99
N VAL A 190 1.01 4.26 -16.75
CA VAL A 190 1.93 4.22 -15.61
C VAL A 190 1.93 2.81 -15.00
N PRO A 191 3.06 2.10 -14.99
CA PRO A 191 3.15 0.77 -14.40
C PRO A 191 2.83 0.77 -12.91
N LEU A 192 2.05 -0.23 -12.46
CA LEU A 192 1.60 -0.35 -11.08
C LEU A 192 1.93 -1.71 -10.48
N CYS A 193 2.57 -1.70 -9.30
CA CYS A 193 2.78 -2.87 -8.46
C CYS A 193 1.87 -2.81 -7.23
N GLY A 194 0.89 -3.73 -7.15
CA GLY A 194 0.01 -3.87 -5.99
C GLY A 194 0.57 -4.83 -4.94
N VAL A 195 0.41 -4.50 -3.66
CA VAL A 195 0.76 -5.33 -2.50
C VAL A 195 -0.38 -5.35 -1.49
N LEU A 196 -0.43 -6.37 -0.61
CA LEU A 196 -1.61 -6.60 0.23
C LEU A 196 -1.81 -5.57 1.34
N GLY A 197 -0.77 -5.22 2.12
CA GLY A 197 -0.93 -4.42 3.33
C GLY A 197 -1.60 -5.15 4.49
N GLY A 198 -2.21 -4.41 5.43
CA GLY A 198 -2.89 -4.92 6.60
C GLY A 198 -4.25 -5.55 6.33
N GLY A 199 -4.71 -6.34 7.31
CA GLY A 199 -6.01 -6.99 7.33
C GLY A 199 -6.09 -7.97 8.49
N TYR A 200 -7.07 -7.77 9.40
CA TYR A 200 -7.11 -8.45 10.70
C TYR A 200 -8.53 -8.98 11.01
N ASN A 201 -9.33 -9.26 9.99
CA ASN A 201 -10.65 -9.85 10.17
C ASN A 201 -10.54 -11.23 10.86
N LYS A 202 -11.47 -11.54 11.78
CA LYS A 202 -11.54 -12.85 12.45
C LYS A 202 -11.94 -13.97 11.51
N ASP A 203 -12.79 -13.67 10.53
CA ASP A 203 -13.17 -14.60 9.49
C ASP A 203 -12.06 -14.63 8.43
N PHE A 204 -11.30 -15.72 8.42
CA PHE A 204 -10.18 -15.91 7.50
C PHE A 204 -10.65 -15.97 6.03
N ASN A 205 -11.80 -16.59 5.75
CA ASN A 205 -12.33 -16.65 4.38
C ASN A 205 -12.71 -15.25 3.88
N LYS A 206 -13.34 -14.44 4.74
CA LYS A 206 -13.64 -13.05 4.44
C LYS A 206 -12.36 -12.24 4.21
N LEU A 207 -11.33 -12.44 5.02
CA LEU A 207 -10.04 -11.76 4.85
C LEU A 207 -9.41 -12.07 3.48
N VAL A 208 -9.40 -13.35 3.09
CA VAL A 208 -8.90 -13.79 1.78
C VAL A 208 -9.74 -13.19 0.65
N GLU A 209 -11.06 -13.20 0.78
CA GLU A 209 -11.97 -12.58 -0.19
C GLU A 209 -11.65 -11.09 -0.39
N LEU A 210 -11.51 -10.32 0.70
CA LEU A 210 -11.21 -8.88 0.63
C LEU A 210 -9.87 -8.62 -0.07
N HIS A 211 -8.80 -9.32 0.30
CA HIS A 211 -7.50 -9.19 -0.37
C HIS A 211 -7.54 -9.62 -1.84
N SER A 212 -8.46 -10.52 -2.23
CA SER A 212 -8.60 -10.93 -3.64
C SER A 212 -9.09 -9.81 -4.55
N PHE A 213 -9.73 -8.77 -4.03
CA PHE A 213 -10.29 -7.67 -4.84
C PHE A 213 -9.20 -6.90 -5.59
N LEU A 214 -8.05 -6.65 -4.98
CA LEU A 214 -6.89 -6.08 -5.66
C LEU A 214 -6.51 -6.92 -6.89
N HIS A 215 -6.35 -8.24 -6.71
CA HIS A 215 -5.94 -9.15 -7.79
C HIS A 215 -7.00 -9.23 -8.90
N GLN A 216 -8.29 -9.25 -8.52
CA GLN A 216 -9.41 -9.22 -9.47
C GLN A 216 -9.43 -7.92 -10.28
N SER A 217 -9.17 -6.78 -9.63
CA SER A 217 -9.10 -5.47 -10.29
C SER A 217 -7.96 -5.42 -11.29
N CYS A 218 -6.76 -5.87 -10.91
CA CYS A 218 -5.61 -5.95 -11.82
C CYS A 218 -5.84 -6.92 -12.99
N ALA A 219 -6.42 -8.10 -12.73
CA ALA A 219 -6.69 -9.09 -13.78
C ALA A 219 -7.68 -8.60 -14.85
N LYS A 220 -8.59 -7.68 -14.53
CA LYS A 220 -9.49 -7.06 -15.50
C LYS A 220 -8.79 -6.16 -16.51
N LEU A 221 -7.58 -5.67 -16.19
CA LEU A 221 -6.82 -4.73 -17.01
C LEU A 221 -5.93 -5.44 -18.05
N ILE A 222 -5.58 -6.70 -17.81
CA ILE A 222 -4.68 -7.50 -18.65
C ILE A 222 -5.55 -8.45 -19.54
N LYS A 223 -6.41 -7.90 -20.34
CA LYS A 223 -7.22 -8.68 -21.30
C LYS A 223 -6.69 -8.55 -22.71
#